data_73da512097beccb8a6bd96daa3254005
#
_entry.id   73da512097beccb8a6bd96daa3254005
#
_cell.length_a   1.000
_cell.length_b   1.000
_cell.length_c   1.000
_cell.angle_alpha   90.00
_cell.angle_beta   90.00
_cell.angle_gamma   90.00
#
_symmetry.space_group_name_H-M   'P 1'
#
loop_
_entity.id
_entity.type
_entity.pdbx_description
1 polymer ?
#
loop_
_entity_poly.entity_id
_entity_poly.type
_entity_poly.pdbx_seq_one_letter_code
_entity_poly.pdbx_strand_id
1 'polypeptide(L)'
;LIESLNEDGYLADPLEEIAASLLDEDTDEDTREDVMSRLRCALSWLQNMDPIGVGAANLSDCLILQLRALPRSEAQVIAILICKSHLELLARRDYKKLMAATGADEALLREAQDLIVHLEPKPGRAFTRAEANIIVPDVIVQKVGRNFKVMLNPDVMPKLRINDVYANALRQSRAPRGSTATEGHANMSARLQEA
;
A
#
# COMPACT_ATOMS: atom_id res chain seq x y z
N LEU A 1 7.75 18.81 0.05
CA LEU A 1 6.62 18.29 -0.75
C LEU A 1 6.93 16.92 -1.38
N ILE A 2 8.08 16.73 -2.00
CA ILE A 2 8.41 15.44 -2.65
C ILE A 2 8.50 14.31 -1.62
N GLU A 3 9.13 14.57 -0.48
CA GLU A 3 9.24 13.59 0.62
C GLU A 3 7.92 13.31 1.34
N SER A 4 6.93 14.21 1.19
CA SER A 4 5.58 14.04 1.72
C SER A 4 4.65 13.28 0.77
N LEU A 5 5.17 12.71 -0.33
CA LEU A 5 4.39 11.87 -1.22
C LEU A 5 4.38 10.42 -0.71
N ASN A 6 3.21 9.79 -0.80
CA ASN A 6 3.08 8.36 -0.54
C ASN A 6 3.47 7.52 -1.78
N GLU A 7 3.48 6.20 -1.64
CA GLU A 7 3.84 5.25 -2.71
C GLU A 7 2.92 5.32 -3.94
N ASP A 8 1.67 5.74 -3.76
CA ASP A 8 0.70 5.92 -4.84
C ASP A 8 0.87 7.27 -5.57
N GLY A 9 1.69 8.19 -5.02
CA GLY A 9 1.97 9.51 -5.57
C GLY A 9 1.06 10.61 -5.04
N TYR A 10 0.25 10.35 -4.02
CA TYR A 10 -0.59 11.35 -3.35
C TYR A 10 0.18 12.10 -2.26
N LEU A 11 -0.25 13.32 -1.98
CA LEU A 11 0.23 14.06 -0.83
C LEU A 11 -0.27 13.39 0.45
N ALA A 12 0.65 12.95 1.31
CA ALA A 12 0.28 12.22 2.53
C ALA A 12 -0.33 13.15 3.58
N ASP A 13 0.24 14.35 3.71
CA ASP A 13 -0.15 15.33 4.70
C ASP A 13 -0.77 16.59 4.05
N PRO A 14 -1.72 17.27 4.69
CA PRO A 14 -2.23 18.55 4.22
C PRO A 14 -1.12 19.61 4.13
N LEU A 15 -1.25 20.58 3.21
CA LEU A 15 -0.27 21.65 3.04
C LEU A 15 -0.06 22.48 4.32
N GLU A 16 -1.09 22.62 5.13
CA GLU A 16 -1.07 23.31 6.40
C GLU A 16 -0.15 22.64 7.42
N GLU A 17 -0.17 21.31 7.48
CA GLU A 17 0.72 20.52 8.34
C GLU A 17 2.16 20.56 7.85
N ILE A 18 2.36 20.49 6.54
CA ILE A 18 3.68 20.65 5.94
C ILE A 18 4.24 22.04 6.21
N ALA A 19 3.43 23.09 6.08
CA ALA A 19 3.83 24.46 6.43
C ALA A 19 4.18 24.58 7.91
N ALA A 20 3.36 24.00 8.79
CA ALA A 20 3.61 24.01 10.23
C ALA A 20 4.93 23.33 10.62
N SER A 21 5.31 22.25 9.90
CA SER A 21 6.58 21.57 10.13
C SER A 21 7.83 22.37 9.70
N LEU A 22 7.65 23.39 8.87
CA LEU A 22 8.72 24.25 8.36
C LEU A 22 8.86 25.57 9.14
N LEU A 23 7.93 25.87 10.02
CA LEU A 23 7.83 27.13 10.75
C LEU A 23 7.98 26.88 12.25
N ASP A 24 8.60 27.83 12.95
CA ASP A 24 8.66 27.83 14.41
C ASP A 24 7.31 28.33 14.99
N GLU A 25 7.03 27.98 16.25
CA GLU A 25 5.78 28.35 16.93
C GLU A 25 5.60 29.89 17.04
N ASP A 26 6.70 30.63 17.12
CA ASP A 26 6.72 32.10 17.25
C ASP A 26 6.76 32.85 15.90
N THR A 27 6.56 32.15 14.77
CA THR A 27 6.61 32.76 13.42
C THR A 27 5.43 33.71 13.23
N ASP A 28 5.71 34.92 12.72
CA ASP A 28 4.71 35.94 12.40
C ASP A 28 3.76 35.48 11.27
N GLU A 29 2.56 36.04 11.26
CA GLU A 29 1.49 35.65 10.31
C GLU A 29 1.89 35.95 8.85
N ASP A 30 2.56 37.08 8.60
CA ASP A 30 3.01 37.45 7.25
C ASP A 30 3.99 36.41 6.66
N THR A 31 4.93 35.92 7.46
CA THR A 31 5.88 34.88 7.06
C THR A 31 5.15 33.56 6.83
N ARG A 32 4.14 33.23 7.64
CA ARG A 32 3.30 32.04 7.49
C ARG A 32 2.52 32.05 6.18
N GLU A 33 1.91 33.18 5.83
CA GLU A 33 1.21 33.35 4.56
C GLU A 33 2.16 33.26 3.35
N ASP A 34 3.38 33.82 3.43
CA ASP A 34 4.39 33.73 2.37
C ASP A 34 4.81 32.27 2.13
N VAL A 35 5.10 31.52 3.20
CA VAL A 35 5.45 30.10 3.11
C VAL A 35 4.29 29.29 2.49
N MET A 36 3.05 29.51 2.92
CA MET A 36 1.88 28.84 2.33
C MET A 36 1.71 29.18 0.84
N SER A 37 1.93 30.43 0.45
CA SER A 37 1.88 30.85 -0.95
C SER A 37 2.93 30.14 -1.80
N ARG A 38 4.15 30.05 -1.30
CA ARG A 38 5.25 29.32 -1.98
C ARG A 38 4.98 27.83 -2.07
N LEU A 39 4.44 27.21 -1.01
CA LEU A 39 4.07 25.79 -1.03
C LEU A 39 2.97 25.49 -2.04
N ARG A 40 1.94 26.36 -2.14
CA ARG A 40 0.89 26.22 -3.16
C ARG A 40 1.45 26.35 -4.57
N CYS A 41 2.37 27.28 -4.80
CA CYS A 41 3.04 27.43 -6.09
C CYS A 41 3.88 26.19 -6.43
N ALA A 42 4.68 25.71 -5.49
CA ALA A 42 5.49 24.49 -5.66
C ALA A 42 4.63 23.26 -5.90
N LEU A 43 3.50 23.11 -5.18
CA LEU A 43 2.55 22.02 -5.40
C LEU A 43 1.94 22.08 -6.80
N SER A 44 1.54 23.29 -7.25
CA SER A 44 1.03 23.46 -8.61
C SER A 44 2.05 23.03 -9.67
N TRP A 45 3.34 23.31 -9.48
CA TRP A 45 4.38 22.83 -10.38
C TRP A 45 4.52 21.31 -10.33
N LEU A 46 4.55 20.72 -9.13
CA LEU A 46 4.65 19.28 -8.95
C LEU A 46 3.49 18.54 -9.66
N GLN A 47 2.28 19.03 -9.52
CA GLN A 47 1.07 18.45 -10.12
C GLN A 47 1.05 18.50 -11.65
N ASN A 48 1.84 19.39 -12.27
CA ASN A 48 1.98 19.51 -13.72
C ASN A 48 3.24 18.82 -14.28
N MET A 49 4.04 18.18 -13.44
CA MET A 49 5.18 17.38 -13.88
C MET A 49 4.71 15.98 -14.32
N ASP A 50 5.59 15.25 -15.00
CA ASP A 50 5.35 13.85 -15.40
C ASP A 50 5.83 12.90 -14.27
N PRO A 51 4.96 12.00 -13.80
CA PRO A 51 3.60 11.70 -14.24
C PRO A 51 2.55 12.69 -13.68
N ILE A 52 1.63 13.09 -14.55
CA ILE A 52 0.57 14.03 -14.19
C ILE A 52 -0.35 13.42 -13.14
N GLY A 53 -0.71 14.22 -12.12
CA GLY A 53 -1.57 13.80 -11.02
C GLY A 53 -0.82 13.46 -9.73
N VAL A 54 0.52 13.48 -9.75
CA VAL A 54 1.34 13.39 -8.54
C VAL A 54 1.12 14.64 -7.68
N GLY A 55 1.10 14.47 -6.36
CA GLY A 55 0.83 15.55 -5.40
C GLY A 55 -0.65 15.93 -5.30
N ALA A 56 -1.56 15.10 -5.82
CA ALA A 56 -2.99 15.26 -5.56
C ALA A 56 -3.32 14.91 -4.10
N ALA A 57 -4.31 15.58 -3.51
CA ALA A 57 -4.75 15.30 -2.16
C ALA A 57 -5.59 14.01 -2.07
N ASN A 58 -6.29 13.67 -3.15
CA ASN A 58 -7.19 12.51 -3.21
C ASN A 58 -7.37 12.03 -4.66
N LEU A 59 -8.08 10.90 -4.82
CA LEU A 59 -8.36 10.32 -6.13
C LEU A 59 -9.08 11.29 -7.07
N SER A 60 -10.06 12.05 -6.57
CA SER A 60 -10.81 13.02 -7.36
C SER A 60 -9.86 14.06 -7.99
N ASP A 61 -8.99 14.63 -7.17
CA ASP A 61 -8.03 15.65 -7.62
C ASP A 61 -7.03 15.07 -8.62
N CYS A 62 -6.53 13.86 -8.38
CA CYS A 62 -5.62 13.17 -9.28
C CYS A 62 -6.24 12.99 -10.69
N LEU A 63 -7.47 12.49 -10.74
CA LEU A 63 -8.18 12.29 -12.00
C LEU A 63 -8.48 13.63 -12.70
N ILE A 64 -8.86 14.67 -11.95
CA ILE A 64 -9.12 16.01 -12.48
C ILE A 64 -7.85 16.63 -13.08
N LEU A 65 -6.69 16.47 -12.43
CA LEU A 65 -5.40 16.95 -12.95
C LEU A 65 -5.08 16.31 -14.30
N GLN A 66 -5.23 14.99 -14.39
CA GLN A 66 -4.99 14.24 -15.64
C GLN A 66 -6.00 14.64 -16.73
N LEU A 67 -7.28 14.75 -16.38
CA LEU A 67 -8.30 15.20 -17.35
C LEU A 67 -8.01 16.59 -17.90
N ARG A 68 -7.52 17.53 -17.07
CA ARG A 68 -7.17 18.89 -17.49
C ARG A 68 -6.01 18.93 -18.49
N ALA A 69 -5.14 17.93 -18.47
CA ALA A 69 -4.04 17.80 -19.43
C ALA A 69 -4.49 17.27 -20.81
N LEU A 70 -5.68 16.68 -20.89
CA LEU A 70 -6.24 16.21 -22.15
C LEU A 70 -6.78 17.38 -23.00
N PRO A 71 -6.93 17.20 -24.33
CA PRO A 71 -7.56 18.19 -25.19
C PRO A 71 -8.99 18.50 -24.72
N ARG A 72 -9.37 19.76 -24.83
CA ARG A 72 -10.72 20.19 -24.43
C ARG A 72 -11.80 19.56 -25.32
N SER A 73 -12.75 18.88 -24.69
CA SER A 73 -13.93 18.28 -25.33
C SER A 73 -15.14 18.39 -24.38
N GLU A 74 -16.33 18.21 -24.90
CA GLU A 74 -17.54 18.16 -24.05
C GLU A 74 -17.46 16.97 -23.09
N ALA A 75 -16.99 15.82 -23.56
CA ALA A 75 -16.79 14.62 -22.74
C ALA A 75 -15.78 14.88 -21.59
N GLN A 76 -14.71 15.64 -21.84
CA GLN A 76 -13.76 16.03 -20.77
C GLN A 76 -14.43 16.86 -19.67
N VAL A 77 -15.29 17.83 -20.05
CA VAL A 77 -15.99 18.68 -19.07
C VAL A 77 -16.92 17.82 -18.19
N ILE A 78 -17.66 16.90 -18.81
CA ILE A 78 -18.53 15.96 -18.09
C ILE A 78 -17.70 15.03 -17.22
N ALA A 79 -16.57 14.50 -17.70
CA ALA A 79 -15.66 13.66 -16.92
C ALA A 79 -15.12 14.40 -15.68
N ILE A 80 -14.72 15.66 -15.82
CA ILE A 80 -14.29 16.51 -14.68
C ILE A 80 -15.43 16.71 -13.68
N LEU A 81 -16.64 16.95 -14.14
CA LEU A 81 -17.81 17.10 -13.27
C LEU A 81 -18.12 15.82 -12.50
N ILE A 82 -18.05 14.68 -13.16
CA ILE A 82 -18.23 13.36 -12.52
C ILE A 82 -17.15 13.13 -11.46
N CYS A 83 -15.88 13.34 -11.80
CA CYS A 83 -14.77 13.16 -10.86
C CYS A 83 -14.88 14.09 -9.65
N LYS A 84 -15.38 15.32 -9.83
CA LYS A 84 -15.49 16.30 -8.75
C LYS A 84 -16.60 15.98 -7.75
N SER A 85 -17.76 15.51 -8.22
CA SER A 85 -18.97 15.47 -7.39
C SER A 85 -19.74 14.15 -7.45
N HIS A 86 -19.47 13.29 -8.40
CA HIS A 86 -20.32 12.13 -8.70
C HIS A 86 -19.56 10.82 -8.86
N LEU A 87 -18.32 10.71 -8.33
CA LEU A 87 -17.51 9.47 -8.40
C LEU A 87 -18.25 8.26 -7.80
N GLU A 88 -19.00 8.47 -6.72
CA GLU A 88 -19.77 7.38 -6.10
C GLU A 88 -20.88 6.85 -7.01
N LEU A 89 -21.55 7.72 -7.77
CA LEU A 89 -22.58 7.31 -8.72
C LEU A 89 -21.97 6.51 -9.87
N LEU A 90 -20.79 6.91 -10.33
CA LEU A 90 -20.01 6.19 -11.33
C LEU A 90 -19.60 4.81 -10.82
N ALA A 91 -19.08 4.72 -9.59
CA ALA A 91 -18.69 3.47 -8.95
C ALA A 91 -19.87 2.49 -8.80
N ARG A 92 -21.07 3.00 -8.50
CA ARG A 92 -22.31 2.24 -8.42
C ARG A 92 -22.94 1.93 -9.78
N ARG A 93 -22.39 2.47 -10.88
CA ARG A 93 -22.90 2.36 -12.25
C ARG A 93 -24.35 2.87 -12.41
N ASP A 94 -24.72 3.89 -11.63
CA ASP A 94 -26.06 4.48 -11.69
C ASP A 94 -26.10 5.58 -12.78
N TYR A 95 -26.08 5.13 -14.04
CA TYR A 95 -26.04 6.01 -15.20
C TYR A 95 -27.26 6.93 -15.31
N LYS A 96 -28.44 6.49 -14.83
CA LYS A 96 -29.64 7.31 -14.86
C LYS A 96 -29.50 8.55 -13.99
N LYS A 97 -28.97 8.38 -12.79
CA LYS A 97 -28.71 9.51 -11.89
C LYS A 97 -27.55 10.37 -12.38
N LEU A 98 -26.52 9.76 -12.99
CA LEU A 98 -25.42 10.52 -13.59
C LEU A 98 -25.90 11.41 -14.75
N MET A 99 -26.73 10.91 -15.65
CA MET A 99 -27.35 11.72 -16.71
C MET A 99 -28.18 12.87 -16.14
N ALA A 100 -29.00 12.60 -15.12
CA ALA A 100 -29.82 13.62 -14.48
C ALA A 100 -28.95 14.68 -13.75
N ALA A 101 -27.84 14.30 -13.13
CA ALA A 101 -26.96 15.19 -12.40
C ALA A 101 -26.03 16.02 -13.29
N THR A 102 -25.59 15.45 -14.42
CA THR A 102 -24.65 16.11 -15.35
C THR A 102 -25.35 16.82 -16.51
N GLY A 103 -26.61 16.46 -16.81
CA GLY A 103 -27.34 16.92 -17.98
C GLY A 103 -26.82 16.35 -19.31
N ALA A 104 -25.92 15.38 -19.27
CA ALA A 104 -25.35 14.74 -20.43
C ALA A 104 -26.28 13.68 -21.01
N ASP A 105 -26.24 13.47 -22.31
CA ASP A 105 -26.87 12.33 -22.96
C ASP A 105 -26.06 11.03 -22.73
N GLU A 106 -26.64 9.90 -23.14
CA GLU A 106 -26.00 8.60 -22.93
C GLU A 106 -24.69 8.45 -23.73
N ALA A 107 -24.62 9.01 -24.93
CA ALA A 107 -23.43 8.93 -25.76
C ALA A 107 -22.25 9.71 -25.13
N LEU A 108 -22.52 10.95 -24.74
CA LEU A 108 -21.53 11.83 -24.10
C LEU A 108 -21.07 11.27 -22.72
N LEU A 109 -21.99 10.65 -21.99
CA LEU A 109 -21.65 10.00 -20.71
C LEU A 109 -20.73 8.79 -20.91
N ARG A 110 -20.93 8.00 -21.96
CA ARG A 110 -20.03 6.88 -22.30
C ARG A 110 -18.64 7.38 -22.70
N GLU A 111 -18.55 8.41 -23.53
CA GLU A 111 -17.27 9.03 -23.88
C GLU A 111 -16.53 9.58 -22.64
N ALA A 112 -17.26 10.25 -21.75
CA ALA A 112 -16.69 10.73 -20.49
C ALA A 112 -16.20 9.58 -19.60
N GLN A 113 -16.95 8.49 -19.52
CA GLN A 113 -16.54 7.29 -18.78
C GLN A 113 -15.30 6.65 -19.39
N ASP A 114 -15.24 6.54 -20.72
CA ASP A 114 -14.07 5.98 -21.41
C ASP A 114 -12.81 6.82 -21.13
N LEU A 115 -12.92 8.14 -21.08
CA LEU A 115 -11.82 9.01 -20.66
C LEU A 115 -11.37 8.67 -19.24
N ILE A 116 -12.29 8.56 -18.28
CA ILE A 116 -11.97 8.28 -16.88
C ILE A 116 -11.30 6.91 -16.70
N VAL A 117 -11.75 5.89 -17.40
CA VAL A 117 -11.22 4.51 -17.33
C VAL A 117 -9.77 4.43 -17.80
N HIS A 118 -9.36 5.29 -18.73
CA HIS A 118 -7.98 5.32 -19.26
C HIS A 118 -7.00 6.14 -18.41
N LEU A 119 -7.47 6.80 -17.35
CA LEU A 119 -6.59 7.54 -16.43
C LEU A 119 -5.88 6.62 -15.46
N GLU A 120 -4.73 7.08 -14.96
CA GLU A 120 -3.95 6.34 -13.95
C GLU A 120 -4.30 6.81 -12.53
N PRO A 121 -5.01 6.02 -11.73
CA PRO A 121 -5.40 6.42 -10.39
C PRO A 121 -4.23 6.46 -9.40
N LYS A 122 -3.08 5.86 -9.74
CA LYS A 122 -1.91 5.72 -8.87
C LYS A 122 -0.61 6.03 -9.61
N PRO A 123 -0.38 7.30 -9.97
CA PRO A 123 0.74 7.68 -10.84
C PRO A 123 2.11 7.39 -10.23
N GLY A 124 2.23 7.36 -8.89
CA GLY A 124 3.48 7.05 -8.20
C GLY A 124 3.93 5.59 -8.28
N ARG A 125 3.00 4.66 -8.48
CA ARG A 125 3.30 3.20 -8.44
C ARG A 125 4.34 2.74 -9.46
N ALA A 126 4.40 3.36 -10.62
CA ALA A 126 5.39 3.01 -11.65
C ALA A 126 6.83 3.26 -11.20
N PHE A 127 7.03 4.13 -10.21
CA PHE A 127 8.34 4.55 -9.68
C PHE A 127 8.63 3.97 -8.30
N THR A 128 7.64 3.39 -7.64
CA THR A 128 7.83 2.72 -6.35
C THR A 128 8.51 1.37 -6.59
N ARG A 129 9.56 1.09 -5.85
CA ARG A 129 10.13 -0.25 -5.79
C ARG A 129 9.07 -1.15 -5.14
N ALA A 130 8.41 -1.96 -5.95
CA ALA A 130 7.56 -3.02 -5.43
C ALA A 130 8.46 -3.99 -4.65
N GLU A 131 8.60 -3.78 -3.35
CA GLU A 131 8.96 -4.86 -2.46
C GLU A 131 7.81 -5.87 -2.58
N ALA A 132 8.04 -6.89 -3.40
CA ALA A 132 7.10 -7.98 -3.48
C ALA A 132 7.00 -8.58 -2.08
N ASN A 133 5.92 -8.28 -1.36
CA ASN A 133 5.55 -9.02 -0.16
C ASN A 133 5.30 -10.45 -0.60
N ILE A 134 6.37 -11.24 -0.62
CA ILE A 134 6.31 -12.67 -0.93
C ILE A 134 5.57 -13.29 0.24
N ILE A 135 4.28 -13.49 0.07
CA ILE A 135 3.46 -14.23 1.03
C ILE A 135 3.89 -15.69 0.90
N VAL A 136 4.62 -16.19 1.88
CA VAL A 136 4.97 -17.60 1.98
C VAL A 136 3.76 -18.32 2.60
N PRO A 137 3.10 -19.24 1.86
CA PRO A 137 1.93 -19.93 2.40
C PRO A 137 2.34 -20.94 3.49
N ASP A 138 1.59 -21.02 4.57
CA ASP A 138 1.79 -21.99 5.66
C ASP A 138 1.44 -23.42 5.23
N VAL A 139 0.51 -23.54 4.28
CA VAL A 139 -0.06 -24.81 3.85
C VAL A 139 -0.02 -24.94 2.32
N ILE A 140 0.41 -26.08 1.84
CA ILE A 140 0.41 -26.44 0.41
C ILE A 140 -0.66 -27.48 0.16
N VAL A 141 -1.59 -27.20 -0.77
CA VAL A 141 -2.63 -28.10 -1.19
C VAL A 141 -2.31 -28.64 -2.58
N GLN A 142 -2.12 -29.94 -2.70
CA GLN A 142 -1.86 -30.62 -3.97
C GLN A 142 -3.05 -31.48 -4.38
N LYS A 143 -3.43 -31.40 -5.65
CA LYS A 143 -4.46 -32.27 -6.23
C LYS A 143 -3.84 -33.60 -6.62
N VAL A 144 -4.30 -34.69 -6.01
CA VAL A 144 -3.88 -36.07 -6.31
C VAL A 144 -5.08 -36.86 -6.82
N GLY A 145 -5.21 -36.94 -8.13
CA GLY A 145 -6.38 -37.57 -8.78
C GLY A 145 -7.66 -36.78 -8.53
N ARG A 146 -8.65 -37.38 -7.82
CA ARG A 146 -9.91 -36.76 -7.43
C ARG A 146 -9.89 -36.12 -6.03
N ASN A 147 -8.83 -36.34 -5.25
CA ASN A 147 -8.69 -35.88 -3.88
C ASN A 147 -7.66 -34.76 -3.76
N PHE A 148 -7.73 -33.98 -2.67
CA PHE A 148 -6.74 -32.99 -2.31
C PHE A 148 -5.91 -33.50 -1.14
N LYS A 149 -4.59 -33.40 -1.25
CA LYS A 149 -3.65 -33.67 -0.16
C LYS A 149 -3.17 -32.32 0.39
N VAL A 150 -3.34 -32.13 1.69
CA VAL A 150 -2.91 -30.92 2.40
C VAL A 150 -1.62 -31.25 3.16
N MET A 151 -0.60 -30.40 3.01
CA MET A 151 0.70 -30.55 3.67
C MET A 151 1.12 -29.19 4.23
N LEU A 152 1.79 -29.20 5.38
CA LEU A 152 2.45 -28.00 5.90
C LEU A 152 3.62 -27.63 4.98
N ASN A 153 3.83 -26.33 4.80
CA ASN A 153 4.96 -25.85 4.02
C ASN A 153 6.27 -26.07 4.81
N PRO A 154 7.22 -26.87 4.30
CA PRO A 154 8.47 -27.14 4.99
C PRO A 154 9.37 -25.93 5.13
N ASP A 155 9.15 -24.86 4.35
CA ASP A 155 9.97 -23.64 4.38
C ASP A 155 9.57 -22.72 5.53
N VAL A 156 8.32 -22.82 6.03
CA VAL A 156 7.82 -22.04 7.18
C VAL A 156 8.07 -22.76 8.51
N MET A 157 8.24 -24.09 8.46
CA MET A 157 8.48 -24.86 9.68
C MET A 157 9.89 -24.59 10.24
N PRO A 158 10.02 -24.20 11.52
CA PRO A 158 11.32 -24.06 12.16
C PRO A 158 12.02 -25.43 12.16
N LYS A 159 13.13 -25.53 11.43
CA LYS A 159 13.97 -26.74 11.41
C LYS A 159 14.78 -26.77 12.70
N LEU A 160 14.27 -27.49 13.71
CA LEU A 160 15.05 -27.79 14.89
C LEU A 160 16.22 -28.71 14.48
N ARG A 161 17.44 -28.20 14.59
CA ARG A 161 18.65 -29.03 14.45
C ARG A 161 19.17 -29.37 15.84
N ILE A 162 19.05 -30.62 16.22
CA ILE A 162 19.72 -31.12 17.42
C ILE A 162 21.22 -31.17 17.11
N ASN A 163 22.02 -30.52 17.95
CA ASN A 163 23.47 -30.60 17.80
C ASN A 163 23.95 -31.98 18.28
N ASP A 164 24.30 -32.85 17.32
CA ASP A 164 24.69 -34.24 17.58
C ASP A 164 25.89 -34.37 18.53
N VAL A 165 26.76 -33.37 18.56
CA VAL A 165 27.92 -33.36 19.49
C VAL A 165 27.44 -33.29 20.95
N TYR A 166 26.49 -32.42 21.28
CA TYR A 166 25.92 -32.32 22.60
C TYR A 166 25.02 -33.52 22.95
N ALA A 167 24.24 -34.01 21.98
CA ALA A 167 23.41 -35.20 22.16
C ALA A 167 24.25 -36.45 22.47
N ASN A 168 25.38 -36.63 21.77
CA ASN A 168 26.29 -37.72 21.98
C ASN A 168 27.08 -37.57 23.31
N ALA A 169 27.52 -36.36 23.67
CA ALA A 169 28.16 -36.10 24.96
C ALA A 169 27.23 -36.42 26.13
N LEU A 170 25.95 -36.04 26.02
CA LEU A 170 24.93 -36.38 27.03
C LEU A 170 24.61 -37.87 27.09
N ARG A 171 24.63 -38.59 25.99
CA ARG A 171 24.48 -40.05 25.95
C ARG A 171 25.68 -40.76 26.61
N GLN A 172 26.90 -40.29 26.35
CA GLN A 172 28.11 -40.82 26.93
C GLN A 172 28.28 -40.47 28.41
N SER A 173 27.81 -39.33 28.85
CA SER A 173 27.83 -38.91 30.26
C SER A 173 26.75 -39.59 31.11
N ARG A 174 25.89 -40.44 30.52
CA ARG A 174 24.94 -41.28 31.26
C ARG A 174 25.71 -42.40 31.97
N ALA A 175 26.34 -42.04 33.09
CA ALA A 175 27.00 -42.98 33.99
C ALA A 175 26.01 -44.04 34.52
N PRO A 176 26.48 -45.26 34.80
CA PRO A 176 25.65 -46.35 35.34
C PRO A 176 24.96 -45.88 36.64
N ARG A 177 23.72 -46.33 36.83
CA ARG A 177 22.86 -46.00 37.96
C ARG A 177 23.63 -46.13 39.30
N GLY A 178 24.00 -45.02 39.91
CA GLY A 178 24.67 -45.04 41.20
C GLY A 178 25.26 -43.71 41.70
N SER A 179 25.34 -42.65 40.92
CA SER A 179 25.84 -41.36 41.40
C SER A 179 24.76 -40.27 41.27
N THR A 180 24.63 -39.48 42.33
CA THR A 180 23.73 -38.32 42.45
C THR A 180 23.80 -37.40 41.24
N ALA A 181 22.83 -37.53 40.36
CA ALA A 181 22.69 -36.63 39.20
C ALA A 181 22.29 -35.25 39.70
N THR A 182 23.11 -34.25 39.42
CA THR A 182 22.82 -32.84 39.63
C THR A 182 21.55 -32.48 38.84
N GLU A 183 20.59 -31.78 39.45
CA GLU A 183 19.26 -31.41 38.88
C GLU A 183 19.31 -30.80 37.46
N GLY A 184 20.45 -30.21 37.07
CA GLY A 184 20.66 -29.64 35.72
C GLY A 184 20.70 -30.68 34.61
N HIS A 185 21.16 -31.93 34.85
CA HIS A 185 21.21 -32.99 33.83
C HIS A 185 19.85 -33.67 33.57
N ALA A 186 18.99 -33.74 34.60
CA ALA A 186 17.66 -34.30 34.44
C ALA A 186 16.74 -33.39 33.59
N ASN A 187 16.83 -32.07 33.80
CA ASN A 187 16.05 -31.10 33.00
C ASN A 187 16.48 -31.05 31.55
N MET A 188 17.75 -31.23 31.22
CA MET A 188 18.26 -31.16 29.86
C MET A 188 17.95 -32.45 29.08
N SER A 189 17.91 -33.60 29.76
CA SER A 189 17.51 -34.87 29.12
C SER A 189 16.00 -34.95 28.85
N ALA A 190 15.16 -34.34 29.70
CA ALA A 190 13.72 -34.23 29.48
C ALA A 190 13.39 -33.39 28.25
N ARG A 191 14.04 -32.22 28.12
CA ARG A 191 13.85 -31.34 26.93
C ARG A 191 14.33 -31.95 25.62
N LEU A 192 15.29 -32.88 25.62
CA LEU A 192 15.72 -33.60 24.43
C LEU A 192 14.81 -34.77 24.04
N GLN A 193 13.92 -35.19 24.94
CA GLN A 193 12.91 -36.22 24.66
C GLN A 193 11.60 -35.65 24.15
N GLU A 194 11.34 -34.34 24.36
CA GLU A 194 10.17 -33.64 23.91
C GLU A 194 10.37 -32.98 22.50
N ALA A 195 11.60 -32.90 21.99
CA ALA A 195 11.93 -32.37 20.64
C ALA A 195 12.09 -33.50 19.63
#